data_f26bcfdd0c9cbd19ed8fe8638522ed0b
#
_entry.id   f26bcfdd0c9cbd19ed8fe8638522ed0b
#
_cell.length_a   1.000
_cell.length_b   1.000
_cell.length_c   1.000
_cell.angle_alpha   90.00
_cell.angle_beta   90.00
_cell.angle_gamma   90.00
#
_symmetry.space_group_name_H-M   'P 1'
#
loop_
_entity.id
_entity.type
_entity.pdbx_description
1 polymer ?
#
loop_
_entity_poly.entity_id
_entity_poly.type
_entity_poly.pdbx_seq_one_letter_code
_entity_poly.pdbx_strand_id
1 'polypeptide(L)'
;MNKKVFTAILALGALALNSRAWDYEGHHAVNELALVSLPTNFPAFILEPTARDRIAFLAGEADRWRNITDAKSERGLELGHCSGPDHYLDLEELKEYDLTPATLSPFRYVFTADIAKARLQHPERFPAIDPAKNSDHSRELSGFLPWAINENFQKLQSGFSTLAAFEKAGGTPEEISNAKQDIIYVMGVMGHFVGDASQPLHTTKHHHGWVTNALDTNPNHYTTSFRFHSWIDGGFFGKTGGLDLKKLSAQVRPAQEISRALDADGIFAESVDFVVQANKLVEPLYILDRDGKLSNKGNQGVEGRAFLEGQMLKSAQLLGSIWLTAYRTAPEDTFLIKQLQTRAEAAAATDKPAAPSSLKVINDTAK
;
A
#
# COMPACT_ATOMS: atom_id res chain seq x y z
N MET A 1 4.79 49.38 46.39
CA MET A 1 5.07 49.21 44.97
C MET A 1 5.54 47.79 44.75
N ASN A 2 4.59 46.91 44.39
CA ASN A 2 4.89 45.50 44.14
C ASN A 2 4.97 45.25 42.64
N LYS A 3 6.15 44.95 42.14
CA LYS A 3 6.35 44.49 40.74
C LYS A 3 6.06 43.01 40.68
N LYS A 4 4.95 42.64 40.02
CA LYS A 4 4.68 41.24 39.59
C LYS A 4 5.52 40.95 38.37
N VAL A 5 6.46 40.04 38.51
CA VAL A 5 7.21 39.42 37.39
C VAL A 5 6.32 38.36 36.77
N PHE A 6 5.89 38.56 35.54
CA PHE A 6 5.21 37.54 34.72
C PHE A 6 6.29 36.65 34.10
N THR A 7 6.42 35.43 34.58
CA THR A 7 7.25 34.41 33.93
C THR A 7 6.41 33.75 32.85
N ALA A 8 6.68 34.06 31.58
CA ALA A 8 6.09 33.38 30.44
C ALA A 8 6.78 32.02 30.29
N ILE A 9 6.08 30.94 30.62
CA ILE A 9 6.51 29.57 30.30
C ILE A 9 6.22 29.35 28.82
N LEU A 10 7.25 29.39 27.99
CA LEU A 10 7.20 28.88 26.60
C LEU A 10 7.08 27.35 26.70
N ALA A 11 5.87 26.83 26.54
CA ALA A 11 5.65 25.44 26.24
C ALA A 11 6.15 25.18 24.80
N LEU A 12 7.39 24.69 24.65
CA LEU A 12 7.81 24.03 23.42
C LEU A 12 6.99 22.76 23.28
N GLY A 13 5.89 22.87 22.52
CA GLY A 13 5.23 21.68 21.98
C GLY A 13 6.23 20.96 21.08
N ALA A 14 6.73 19.82 21.54
CA ALA A 14 7.38 18.87 20.68
C ALA A 14 6.36 18.41 19.63
N LEU A 15 6.36 19.03 18.46
CA LEU A 15 5.74 18.50 17.26
C LEU A 15 6.45 17.15 17.02
N ALA A 16 5.78 16.06 17.37
CA ALA A 16 6.15 14.75 16.91
C ALA A 16 6.06 14.81 15.37
N LEU A 17 7.19 14.99 14.72
CA LEU A 17 7.33 14.79 13.28
C LEU A 17 7.18 13.28 13.08
N ASN A 18 5.94 12.85 12.84
CA ASN A 18 5.66 11.49 12.43
C ASN A 18 6.46 11.23 11.14
N SER A 19 7.36 10.26 11.21
CA SER A 19 8.03 9.71 10.04
C SER A 19 6.95 9.13 9.12
N ARG A 20 6.85 9.62 7.89
CA ARG A 20 5.93 9.13 6.87
C ARG A 20 6.77 8.57 5.75
N ALA A 21 6.50 7.33 5.37
CA ALA A 21 7.01 6.74 4.15
C ALA A 21 6.57 7.57 2.96
N TRP A 22 7.44 7.81 1.98
CA TRP A 22 7.17 8.89 1.03
C TRP A 22 6.05 9.78 1.56
N ASP A 23 6.22 11.01 1.92
CA ASP A 23 5.12 11.79 2.48
C ASP A 23 3.90 11.78 1.54
N TYR A 24 2.79 12.38 1.97
CA TYR A 24 1.55 12.40 1.19
C TYR A 24 1.77 12.79 -0.29
N GLU A 25 2.67 13.74 -0.56
CA GLU A 25 2.94 14.22 -1.92
C GLU A 25 3.70 13.17 -2.75
N GLY A 26 4.60 12.41 -2.15
CA GLY A 26 5.34 11.35 -2.82
C GLY A 26 4.45 10.17 -3.22
N HIS A 27 3.59 9.69 -2.31
CA HIS A 27 2.62 8.63 -2.63
C HIS A 27 1.59 9.08 -3.67
N HIS A 28 1.11 10.32 -3.57
CA HIS A 28 0.23 10.94 -4.55
C HIS A 28 0.88 10.94 -5.94
N ALA A 29 2.15 11.34 -6.01
CA ALA A 29 2.93 11.35 -7.25
C ALA A 29 3.09 9.94 -7.84
N VAL A 30 3.36 8.92 -7.02
CA VAL A 30 3.46 7.52 -7.47
C VAL A 30 2.17 7.07 -8.14
N ASN A 31 1.01 7.33 -7.54
CA ASN A 31 -0.28 6.97 -8.12
C ASN A 31 -0.55 7.72 -9.43
N GLU A 32 -0.28 9.02 -9.50
CA GLU A 32 -0.45 9.79 -10.73
C GLU A 32 0.44 9.28 -11.86
N LEU A 33 1.71 9.00 -11.57
CA LEU A 33 2.65 8.46 -12.55
C LEU A 33 2.25 7.05 -13.01
N ALA A 34 1.74 6.21 -12.10
CA ALA A 34 1.22 4.89 -12.46
C ALA A 34 0.00 4.99 -13.38
N LEU A 35 -0.91 5.95 -13.17
CA LEU A 35 -2.04 6.22 -14.07
C LEU A 35 -1.59 6.65 -15.47
N VAL A 36 -0.46 7.37 -15.58
CA VAL A 36 0.13 7.74 -16.87
C VAL A 36 0.66 6.53 -17.64
N SER A 37 1.09 5.48 -16.95
CA SER A 37 1.62 4.26 -17.56
C SER A 37 0.55 3.37 -18.21
N LEU A 38 -0.72 3.53 -17.85
CA LEU A 38 -1.81 2.67 -18.28
C LEU A 38 -2.10 2.82 -19.78
N PRO A 39 -2.40 1.72 -20.49
CA PRO A 39 -2.73 1.78 -21.91
C PRO A 39 -4.12 2.38 -22.13
N THR A 40 -4.34 2.95 -23.31
CA THR A 40 -5.60 3.61 -23.68
C THR A 40 -6.83 2.70 -23.67
N ASN A 41 -6.64 1.39 -23.75
CA ASN A 41 -7.70 0.38 -23.63
C ASN A 41 -7.94 -0.14 -22.20
N PHE A 42 -7.33 0.49 -21.20
CA PHE A 42 -7.70 0.27 -19.81
C PHE A 42 -9.10 0.85 -19.53
N PRO A 43 -9.86 0.35 -18.55
CA PRO A 43 -11.24 0.80 -18.31
C PRO A 43 -11.37 2.33 -18.22
N ALA A 44 -12.20 2.91 -19.11
CA ALA A 44 -12.27 4.36 -19.28
C ALA A 44 -12.65 5.12 -18.01
N PHE A 45 -13.50 4.52 -17.15
CA PHE A 45 -13.95 5.15 -15.91
C PHE A 45 -12.78 5.45 -14.92
N ILE A 46 -11.66 4.70 -15.03
CA ILE A 46 -10.43 4.95 -14.24
C ILE A 46 -9.68 6.19 -14.74
N LEU A 47 -9.76 6.44 -16.06
CA LEU A 47 -9.03 7.52 -16.71
C LEU A 47 -9.76 8.87 -16.63
N GLU A 48 -10.98 8.89 -16.10
CA GLU A 48 -11.74 10.11 -15.86
C GLU A 48 -11.07 10.99 -14.79
N PRO A 49 -11.07 12.33 -14.92
CA PRO A 49 -10.39 13.22 -13.99
C PRO A 49 -10.74 12.97 -12.50
N THR A 50 -12.03 12.80 -12.19
CA THR A 50 -12.50 12.57 -10.82
C THR A 50 -12.01 11.24 -10.23
N ALA A 51 -11.90 10.19 -11.04
CA ALA A 51 -11.36 8.91 -10.62
C ALA A 51 -9.84 9.01 -10.38
N ARG A 52 -9.12 9.68 -11.28
CA ARG A 52 -7.67 9.93 -11.14
C ARG A 52 -7.38 10.70 -9.86
N ASP A 53 -8.08 11.80 -9.61
CA ASP A 53 -7.93 12.61 -8.39
C ASP A 53 -8.22 11.76 -7.14
N ARG A 54 -9.26 10.90 -7.21
CA ARG A 54 -9.60 10.00 -6.10
C ARG A 54 -8.53 8.94 -5.85
N ILE A 55 -7.99 8.32 -6.89
CA ILE A 55 -6.90 7.34 -6.79
C ILE A 55 -5.65 7.99 -6.19
N ALA A 56 -5.29 9.19 -6.66
CA ALA A 56 -4.16 9.93 -6.14
C ALA A 56 -4.34 10.29 -4.65
N PHE A 57 -5.52 10.78 -4.25
CA PHE A 57 -5.86 11.07 -2.84
C PHE A 57 -5.75 9.84 -1.93
N LEU A 58 -6.21 8.67 -2.40
CA LEU A 58 -6.24 7.43 -1.62
C LEU A 58 -4.84 6.85 -1.37
N ALA A 59 -3.83 7.28 -2.10
CA ALA A 59 -2.45 6.90 -1.85
C ALA A 59 -1.96 7.25 -0.43
N GLY A 60 -2.56 8.23 0.24
CA GLY A 60 -2.25 8.57 1.64
C GLY A 60 -3.12 7.87 2.68
N GLU A 61 -4.00 6.93 2.29
CA GLU A 61 -4.99 6.36 3.22
C GLU A 61 -4.35 5.48 4.28
N ALA A 62 -3.38 4.64 3.91
CA ALA A 62 -2.70 3.74 4.84
C ALA A 62 -1.98 4.51 5.95
N ASP A 63 -1.36 5.64 5.62
CA ASP A 63 -0.76 6.54 6.61
C ASP A 63 -1.81 7.17 7.53
N ARG A 64 -2.99 7.53 6.99
CA ARG A 64 -4.08 8.06 7.82
C ARG A 64 -4.55 7.04 8.86
N TRP A 65 -4.62 5.76 8.49
CA TRP A 65 -4.95 4.68 9.45
C TRP A 65 -3.91 4.55 10.54
N ARG A 66 -2.63 4.52 10.18
CA ARG A 66 -1.53 4.45 11.15
C ARG A 66 -1.50 5.65 12.08
N ASN A 67 -1.80 6.86 11.56
CA ASN A 67 -1.72 8.10 12.32
C ASN A 67 -2.87 8.31 13.32
N ILE A 68 -3.96 7.53 13.26
CA ILE A 68 -5.04 7.60 14.26
C ILE A 68 -4.64 6.92 15.58
N THR A 69 -3.59 6.10 15.58
CA THR A 69 -3.09 5.41 16.77
C THR A 69 -2.55 6.41 17.78
N ASP A 70 -3.04 6.35 19.01
CA ASP A 70 -2.58 7.16 20.13
C ASP A 70 -2.14 6.25 21.28
N ALA A 71 -0.85 5.99 21.37
CA ALA A 71 -0.27 5.14 22.40
C ALA A 71 -0.52 5.61 23.84
N LYS A 72 -0.79 6.91 24.05
CA LYS A 72 -1.05 7.47 25.38
C LYS A 72 -2.47 7.21 25.88
N SER A 73 -3.43 7.20 24.98
CA SER A 73 -4.84 6.92 25.26
C SER A 73 -5.27 5.50 24.87
N GLU A 74 -4.33 4.69 24.39
CA GLU A 74 -4.56 3.32 23.91
C GLU A 74 -5.64 3.22 22.80
N ARG A 75 -5.89 4.32 22.08
CA ARG A 75 -6.85 4.35 20.97
C ARG A 75 -6.20 3.96 19.65
N GLY A 76 -6.90 3.13 18.90
CA GLY A 76 -6.47 2.71 17.55
C GLY A 76 -5.24 1.80 17.56
N LEU A 77 -4.88 1.20 18.71
CA LEU A 77 -3.72 0.30 18.79
C LEU A 77 -3.91 -0.92 17.91
N GLU A 78 -5.11 -1.47 17.84
CA GLU A 78 -5.44 -2.62 17.01
C GLU A 78 -5.26 -2.29 15.52
N LEU A 79 -5.68 -1.11 15.10
CA LEU A 79 -5.47 -0.65 13.72
C LEU A 79 -3.99 -0.37 13.45
N GLY A 80 -3.27 0.20 14.40
CA GLY A 80 -1.82 0.37 14.35
C GLY A 80 -1.10 -0.96 14.23
N HIS A 81 -1.49 -1.96 15.02
CA HIS A 81 -0.96 -3.32 14.97
C HIS A 81 -1.15 -3.97 13.58
N CYS A 82 -2.35 -3.82 12.99
CA CYS A 82 -2.64 -4.42 11.69
C CYS A 82 -2.02 -3.66 10.52
N SER A 83 -2.06 -2.32 10.54
CA SER A 83 -1.65 -1.50 9.40
C SER A 83 -0.20 -1.02 9.45
N GLY A 84 0.36 -0.83 10.66
CA GLY A 84 1.74 -0.36 10.79
C GLY A 84 2.76 -1.26 10.11
N PRO A 85 2.75 -2.58 10.38
CA PRO A 85 3.71 -3.52 9.76
C PRO A 85 3.51 -3.72 8.24
N ASP A 86 2.39 -3.30 7.66
CA ASP A 86 2.15 -3.38 6.21
C ASP A 86 3.03 -2.43 5.39
N HIS A 87 3.67 -1.44 6.05
CA HIS A 87 4.50 -0.43 5.40
C HIS A 87 5.95 -0.85 5.16
N TYR A 88 6.42 -1.96 5.72
CA TYR A 88 7.83 -2.33 5.66
C TYR A 88 8.06 -3.85 5.65
N LEU A 89 9.29 -4.24 5.34
CA LEU A 89 9.83 -5.57 5.59
C LEU A 89 11.33 -5.45 5.88
N ASP A 90 11.73 -5.64 7.14
CA ASP A 90 13.13 -5.59 7.59
C ASP A 90 13.87 -6.87 7.19
N LEU A 91 14.44 -6.88 5.98
CA LEU A 91 15.03 -8.08 5.38
C LEU A 91 16.16 -8.68 6.21
N GLU A 92 16.92 -7.85 6.91
CA GLU A 92 18.01 -8.32 7.77
C GLU A 92 17.54 -9.15 8.96
N GLU A 93 16.26 -9.03 9.34
CA GLU A 93 15.69 -9.79 10.45
C GLU A 93 15.25 -11.21 10.05
N LEU A 94 15.02 -11.48 8.76
CA LEU A 94 14.56 -12.78 8.30
C LEU A 94 15.46 -13.94 8.73
N LYS A 95 16.78 -13.71 8.77
CA LYS A 95 17.75 -14.71 9.20
C LYS A 95 17.58 -15.14 10.65
N GLU A 96 17.06 -14.26 11.52
CA GLU A 96 16.81 -14.57 12.93
C GLU A 96 15.64 -15.58 13.09
N TYR A 97 14.80 -15.68 12.06
CA TYR A 97 13.69 -16.64 11.94
C TYR A 97 14.05 -17.87 11.10
N ASP A 98 15.32 -18.05 10.71
CA ASP A 98 15.78 -19.07 9.77
C ASP A 98 15.09 -18.98 8.39
N LEU A 99 14.68 -17.76 7.98
CA LEU A 99 14.03 -17.45 6.72
C LEU A 99 14.93 -16.65 5.78
N THR A 100 14.59 -16.74 4.50
CA THR A 100 15.17 -15.92 3.42
C THR A 100 14.04 -15.37 2.55
N PRO A 101 14.26 -14.32 1.74
CA PRO A 101 13.25 -13.85 0.81
C PRO A 101 12.65 -14.96 -0.08
N ALA A 102 13.46 -15.93 -0.48
CA ALA A 102 13.04 -17.05 -1.34
C ALA A 102 12.20 -18.12 -0.60
N THR A 103 12.20 -18.13 0.73
CA THR A 103 11.46 -19.12 1.55
C THR A 103 10.22 -18.53 2.22
N LEU A 104 9.91 -17.25 1.95
CA LEU A 104 8.72 -16.61 2.50
C LEU A 104 7.46 -17.25 1.94
N SER A 105 6.53 -17.63 2.84
CA SER A 105 5.21 -18.09 2.44
C SER A 105 4.34 -16.90 1.97
N PRO A 106 3.57 -17.03 0.88
CA PRO A 106 2.62 -16.00 0.47
C PRO A 106 1.44 -15.85 1.44
N PHE A 107 1.31 -16.75 2.39
CA PHE A 107 0.26 -16.72 3.41
C PHE A 107 0.73 -15.99 4.67
N ARG A 108 0.20 -14.80 4.93
CA ARG A 108 0.56 -13.93 6.06
C ARG A 108 0.59 -14.66 7.40
N TYR A 109 -0.42 -15.48 7.69
CA TYR A 109 -0.50 -16.19 8.97
C TYR A 109 0.49 -17.34 9.10
N VAL A 110 0.95 -17.94 7.99
CA VAL A 110 2.04 -18.92 8.01
C VAL A 110 3.33 -18.23 8.40
N PHE A 111 3.66 -17.09 7.77
CA PHE A 111 4.82 -16.29 8.11
C PHE A 111 4.79 -15.80 9.57
N THR A 112 3.63 -15.36 10.06
CA THR A 112 3.45 -14.95 11.48
C THR A 112 3.71 -16.13 12.43
N ALA A 113 3.25 -17.33 12.08
CA ALA A 113 3.50 -18.55 12.87
C ALA A 113 5.00 -18.92 12.88
N ASP A 114 5.71 -18.75 11.76
CA ASP A 114 7.15 -18.98 11.69
C ASP A 114 7.93 -18.00 12.58
N ILE A 115 7.58 -16.71 12.57
CA ILE A 115 8.13 -15.71 13.50
C ILE A 115 7.91 -16.12 14.95
N ALA A 116 6.67 -16.46 15.33
CA ALA A 116 6.34 -16.83 16.70
C ALA A 116 7.09 -18.09 17.14
N LYS A 117 7.18 -19.08 16.27
CA LYS A 117 7.93 -20.32 16.51
C LYS A 117 9.42 -20.06 16.74
N ALA A 118 10.05 -19.26 15.88
CA ALA A 118 11.47 -18.92 16.01
C ALA A 118 11.74 -18.20 17.34
N ARG A 119 10.91 -17.24 17.72
CA ARG A 119 11.04 -16.50 19.00
C ARG A 119 10.88 -17.40 20.21
N LEU A 120 10.00 -18.42 20.15
CA LEU A 120 9.83 -19.39 21.23
C LEU A 120 10.98 -20.40 21.31
N GLN A 121 11.53 -20.83 20.17
CA GLN A 121 12.61 -21.81 20.11
C GLN A 121 13.99 -21.21 20.37
N HIS A 122 14.20 -19.95 19.99
CA HIS A 122 15.49 -19.25 20.03
C HIS A 122 15.38 -17.87 20.65
N PRO A 123 14.87 -17.75 21.91
CA PRO A 123 14.69 -16.45 22.55
C PRO A 123 16.00 -15.64 22.67
N GLU A 124 17.15 -16.31 22.68
CA GLU A 124 18.48 -15.70 22.75
C GLU A 124 18.86 -14.86 21.51
N ARG A 125 18.17 -15.08 20.36
CA ARG A 125 18.42 -14.31 19.13
C ARG A 125 17.71 -12.95 19.13
N PHE A 126 16.72 -12.78 19.99
CA PHE A 126 15.85 -11.60 19.97
C PHE A 126 16.12 -10.70 21.18
N PRO A 127 16.40 -9.41 20.97
CA PRO A 127 16.56 -8.48 22.07
C PRO A 127 15.24 -8.33 22.84
N ALA A 128 15.36 -8.07 24.14
CA ALA A 128 14.20 -7.77 24.97
C ALA A 128 13.47 -6.52 24.43
N ILE A 129 12.17 -6.62 24.28
CA ILE A 129 11.31 -5.53 23.82
C ILE A 129 10.85 -4.76 25.06
N ASP A 130 11.04 -3.43 25.06
CA ASP A 130 10.52 -2.54 26.07
C ASP A 130 8.98 -2.44 25.94
N PRO A 131 8.20 -2.95 26.92
CA PRO A 131 6.73 -2.95 26.81
C PRO A 131 6.15 -1.53 26.66
N ALA A 132 6.81 -0.51 27.23
CA ALA A 132 6.35 0.87 27.11
C ALA A 132 6.45 1.44 25.68
N LYS A 133 7.21 0.75 24.82
CA LYS A 133 7.39 1.12 23.41
C LYS A 133 6.73 0.13 22.44
N ASN A 134 5.94 -0.79 22.95
CA ASN A 134 5.32 -1.89 22.22
C ASN A 134 3.84 -2.05 22.57
N SER A 135 3.14 -0.94 22.79
CA SER A 135 1.73 -0.95 23.16
C SER A 135 0.82 -1.54 22.10
N ASP A 136 1.21 -1.43 20.82
CA ASP A 136 0.52 -1.98 19.66
C ASP A 136 1.00 -3.38 19.25
N HIS A 137 1.96 -3.97 19.98
CA HIS A 137 2.55 -5.29 19.68
C HIS A 137 3.11 -5.44 18.28
N SER A 138 3.60 -4.36 17.67
CA SER A 138 4.20 -4.39 16.33
C SER A 138 5.73 -4.64 16.33
N ARG A 139 6.40 -4.47 17.48
CA ARG A 139 7.85 -4.61 17.60
C ARG A 139 8.38 -6.05 17.46
N GLU A 140 7.48 -7.01 17.57
CA GLU A 140 7.80 -8.43 17.32
C GLU A 140 7.82 -8.78 15.84
N LEU A 141 7.31 -7.88 14.97
CA LEU A 141 7.05 -8.15 13.57
C LEU A 141 8.11 -7.49 12.70
N SER A 142 8.67 -8.23 11.75
CA SER A 142 9.61 -7.72 10.75
C SER A 142 8.94 -7.05 9.56
N GLY A 143 7.60 -6.97 9.56
CA GLY A 143 6.81 -6.32 8.52
C GLY A 143 6.10 -7.25 7.55
N PHE A 144 5.11 -6.70 6.80
CA PHE A 144 4.24 -7.45 5.91
C PHE A 144 4.04 -6.80 4.54
N LEU A 145 4.93 -5.93 4.11
CA LEU A 145 4.77 -5.13 2.89
C LEU A 145 4.47 -5.95 1.61
N PRO A 146 5.15 -7.07 1.31
CA PRO A 146 4.80 -7.91 0.15
C PRO A 146 3.40 -8.52 0.25
N TRP A 147 2.95 -8.90 1.46
CA TRP A 147 1.60 -9.43 1.68
C TRP A 147 0.54 -8.36 1.46
N ALA A 148 0.77 -7.13 1.95
CA ALA A 148 -0.13 -6.01 1.72
C ALA A 148 -0.33 -5.73 0.22
N ILE A 149 0.74 -5.77 -0.58
CA ILE A 149 0.67 -5.61 -2.04
C ILE A 149 -0.13 -6.76 -2.67
N ASN A 150 0.20 -8.01 -2.34
CA ASN A 150 -0.45 -9.20 -2.93
C ASN A 150 -1.94 -9.30 -2.55
N GLU A 151 -2.29 -9.01 -1.31
CA GLU A 151 -3.69 -9.01 -0.84
C GLU A 151 -4.52 -7.93 -1.56
N ASN A 152 -3.96 -6.73 -1.76
CA ASN A 152 -4.64 -5.68 -2.53
C ASN A 152 -4.73 -6.03 -4.03
N PHE A 153 -3.75 -6.73 -4.61
CA PHE A 153 -3.84 -7.26 -5.97
C PHE A 153 -5.05 -8.21 -6.12
N GLN A 154 -5.21 -9.15 -5.18
CA GLN A 154 -6.33 -10.10 -5.23
C GLN A 154 -7.69 -9.42 -4.99
N LYS A 155 -7.75 -8.42 -4.10
CA LYS A 155 -8.95 -7.57 -3.94
C LYS A 155 -9.28 -6.82 -5.23
N LEU A 156 -8.27 -6.32 -5.94
CA LEU A 156 -8.46 -5.62 -7.22
C LEU A 156 -8.94 -6.58 -8.31
N GLN A 157 -8.39 -7.80 -8.42
CA GLN A 157 -8.92 -8.84 -9.31
C GLN A 157 -10.38 -9.15 -9.02
N SER A 158 -10.74 -9.32 -7.73
CA SER A 158 -12.12 -9.53 -7.29
C SER A 158 -13.04 -8.37 -7.73
N GLY A 159 -12.59 -7.12 -7.57
CA GLY A 159 -13.34 -5.95 -8.02
C GLY A 159 -13.62 -5.96 -9.53
N PHE A 160 -12.62 -6.26 -10.35
CA PHE A 160 -12.79 -6.38 -11.80
C PHE A 160 -13.66 -7.56 -12.19
N SER A 161 -13.56 -8.71 -11.49
CA SER A 161 -14.46 -9.87 -11.67
C SER A 161 -15.91 -9.51 -11.41
N THR A 162 -16.17 -8.83 -10.29
CA THR A 162 -17.50 -8.38 -9.88
C THR A 162 -18.09 -7.39 -10.89
N LEU A 163 -17.31 -6.39 -11.30
CA LEU A 163 -17.73 -5.43 -12.31
C LEU A 163 -18.09 -6.13 -13.62
N ALA A 164 -17.24 -7.03 -14.11
CA ALA A 164 -17.50 -7.78 -15.34
C ALA A 164 -18.77 -8.65 -15.24
N ALA A 165 -19.01 -9.27 -14.08
CA ALA A 165 -20.23 -10.05 -13.84
C ALA A 165 -21.49 -9.17 -13.88
N PHE A 166 -21.50 -8.00 -13.25
CA PHE A 166 -22.60 -7.05 -13.30
C PHE A 166 -22.86 -6.53 -14.72
N GLU A 167 -21.81 -6.14 -15.43
CA GLU A 167 -21.95 -5.63 -16.81
C GLU A 167 -22.44 -6.72 -17.77
N LYS A 168 -22.06 -7.99 -17.58
CA LYS A 168 -22.39 -9.12 -18.47
C LYS A 168 -23.75 -9.73 -18.16
N ALA A 169 -24.16 -9.82 -16.88
CA ALA A 169 -25.29 -10.62 -16.43
C ALA A 169 -26.45 -9.79 -15.83
N GLY A 170 -26.50 -8.50 -16.06
CA GLY A 170 -27.64 -7.64 -15.70
C GLY A 170 -27.57 -7.08 -14.28
N GLY A 171 -26.43 -6.57 -13.87
CA GLY A 171 -26.31 -5.70 -12.71
C GLY A 171 -27.08 -4.40 -12.88
N THR A 172 -27.59 -3.84 -11.78
CA THR A 172 -28.22 -2.53 -11.81
C THR A 172 -27.19 -1.41 -12.03
N PRO A 173 -27.60 -0.21 -12.48
CA PRO A 173 -26.67 0.94 -12.58
C PRO A 173 -25.96 1.24 -11.26
N GLU A 174 -26.63 1.08 -10.13
CA GLU A 174 -26.08 1.30 -8.80
C GLU A 174 -25.03 0.23 -8.44
N GLU A 175 -25.28 -1.05 -8.73
CA GLU A 175 -24.33 -2.14 -8.53
C GLU A 175 -23.05 -1.93 -9.35
N ILE A 176 -23.20 -1.57 -10.62
CA ILE A 176 -22.09 -1.24 -11.53
C ILE A 176 -21.31 -0.03 -11.02
N SER A 177 -22.00 1.02 -10.58
CA SER A 177 -21.38 2.22 -10.03
C SER A 177 -20.57 1.92 -8.77
N ASN A 178 -21.14 1.14 -7.86
CA ASN A 178 -20.46 0.75 -6.61
C ASN A 178 -19.23 -0.11 -6.89
N ALA A 179 -19.32 -1.11 -7.77
CA ALA A 179 -18.17 -1.93 -8.16
C ALA A 179 -17.02 -1.08 -8.76
N LYS A 180 -17.33 -0.03 -9.55
CA LYS A 180 -16.34 0.92 -10.05
C LYS A 180 -15.69 1.72 -8.93
N GLN A 181 -16.45 2.14 -7.91
CA GLN A 181 -15.89 2.86 -6.76
C GLN A 181 -14.98 1.98 -5.89
N ASP A 182 -15.33 0.69 -5.71
CA ASP A 182 -14.49 -0.26 -5.00
C ASP A 182 -13.15 -0.50 -5.71
N ILE A 183 -13.15 -0.61 -7.05
CA ILE A 183 -11.93 -0.72 -7.85
C ILE A 183 -11.06 0.53 -7.66
N ILE A 184 -11.63 1.74 -7.78
CA ILE A 184 -10.93 3.01 -7.58
C ILE A 184 -10.30 3.06 -6.17
N TYR A 185 -11.04 2.62 -5.15
CA TYR A 185 -10.57 2.59 -3.78
C TYR A 185 -9.35 1.67 -3.61
N VAL A 186 -9.45 0.43 -4.08
CA VAL A 186 -8.35 -0.54 -3.95
C VAL A 186 -7.12 -0.10 -4.76
N MET A 187 -7.31 0.41 -5.99
CA MET A 187 -6.20 0.96 -6.79
C MET A 187 -5.45 2.06 -6.03
N GLY A 188 -6.20 3.00 -5.46
CA GLY A 188 -5.60 4.12 -4.74
C GLY A 188 -4.82 3.70 -3.50
N VAL A 189 -5.40 2.86 -2.66
CA VAL A 189 -4.77 2.36 -1.41
C VAL A 189 -3.55 1.49 -1.72
N MET A 190 -3.63 0.60 -2.72
CA MET A 190 -2.51 -0.27 -3.12
C MET A 190 -1.26 0.54 -3.46
N GLY A 191 -1.41 1.69 -4.08
CA GLY A 191 -0.29 2.51 -4.51
C GLY A 191 0.59 2.99 -3.35
N HIS A 192 0.03 3.11 -2.15
CA HIS A 192 0.81 3.39 -0.94
C HIS A 192 1.87 2.31 -0.71
N PHE A 193 1.46 1.06 -0.62
CA PHE A 193 2.35 -0.07 -0.31
C PHE A 193 3.39 -0.31 -1.43
N VAL A 194 3.00 -0.14 -2.69
CA VAL A 194 3.97 -0.22 -3.80
C VAL A 194 4.95 0.95 -3.77
N GLY A 195 4.51 2.12 -3.32
CA GLY A 195 5.35 3.27 -3.03
C GLY A 195 6.41 2.96 -1.98
N ASP A 196 5.99 2.45 -0.84
CA ASP A 196 6.86 2.02 0.27
C ASP A 196 7.89 0.98 -0.18
N ALA A 197 7.46 -0.01 -0.97
CA ALA A 197 8.33 -1.08 -1.44
C ALA A 197 9.50 -0.59 -2.32
N SER A 198 9.42 0.60 -2.89
CA SER A 198 10.51 1.23 -3.64
C SER A 198 11.48 2.03 -2.79
N GLN A 199 11.07 2.42 -1.60
CA GLN A 199 11.84 3.27 -0.70
C GLN A 199 12.79 2.40 0.16
N PRO A 200 14.13 2.53 0.00
CA PRO A 200 15.09 1.64 0.65
C PRO A 200 14.91 1.53 2.17
N LEU A 201 14.54 2.60 2.85
CA LEU A 201 14.38 2.60 4.30
C LEU A 201 13.16 1.81 4.79
N HIS A 202 12.22 1.42 3.91
CA HIS A 202 11.13 0.51 4.23
C HIS A 202 11.48 -0.97 4.10
N THR A 203 12.74 -1.27 3.81
CA THR A 203 13.20 -2.64 3.57
C THR A 203 14.28 -3.09 4.56
N THR A 204 14.55 -2.28 5.58
CA THR A 204 15.69 -2.44 6.48
C THR A 204 15.41 -1.96 7.89
N LYS A 205 15.94 -2.66 8.89
CA LYS A 205 15.97 -2.20 10.29
C LYS A 205 16.73 -0.88 10.51
N HIS A 206 17.49 -0.44 9.52
CA HIS A 206 18.24 0.83 9.57
C HIS A 206 17.40 2.05 9.13
N HIS A 207 16.08 1.96 9.19
CA HIS A 207 15.16 2.97 8.68
C HIS A 207 15.27 4.35 9.36
N HIS A 208 15.48 4.42 10.66
CA HIS A 208 15.62 5.69 11.42
C HIS A 208 17.08 6.08 11.69
N GLY A 209 17.95 5.95 10.70
CA GLY A 209 19.38 6.04 10.84
C GLY A 209 20.02 4.68 11.09
N TRP A 210 21.32 4.55 10.83
CA TRP A 210 22.04 3.31 11.08
C TRP A 210 21.91 2.93 12.56
N VAL A 211 21.55 1.70 12.87
CA VAL A 211 21.14 1.29 14.24
C VAL A 211 22.24 1.40 15.29
N THR A 212 23.48 1.63 14.87
CA THR A 212 24.64 1.78 15.76
C THR A 212 25.67 2.75 15.19
N ASN A 213 26.43 3.41 16.05
CA ASN A 213 27.59 4.22 15.70
C ASN A 213 28.92 3.54 16.03
N ALA A 214 28.91 2.30 16.52
CA ALA A 214 30.09 1.53 16.79
C ALA A 214 30.85 1.18 15.51
N LEU A 215 32.18 1.34 15.49
CA LEU A 215 33.02 1.19 14.29
C LEU A 215 33.02 -0.22 13.69
N ASP A 216 32.80 -1.23 14.49
CA ASP A 216 32.70 -2.63 14.06
C ASP A 216 31.40 -2.92 13.28
N THR A 217 30.35 -2.16 13.55
CA THR A 217 29.03 -2.34 12.97
C THR A 217 28.57 -1.17 12.09
N ASN A 218 29.30 -0.05 12.11
CA ASN A 218 29.12 1.11 11.23
C ASN A 218 30.49 1.66 10.75
N PRO A 219 31.31 0.85 10.08
CA PRO A 219 32.67 1.25 9.66
C PRO A 219 32.65 2.38 8.62
N ASN A 220 31.54 2.56 7.92
CA ASN A 220 31.37 3.59 6.90
C ASN A 220 30.87 4.93 7.46
N HIS A 221 30.68 5.04 8.79
CA HIS A 221 30.19 6.26 9.46
C HIS A 221 28.86 6.77 8.91
N TYR A 222 27.94 5.87 8.59
CA TYR A 222 26.59 6.24 8.17
C TYR A 222 25.86 6.99 9.28
N THR A 223 24.97 7.92 8.88
CA THR A 223 24.20 8.73 9.85
C THR A 223 23.35 7.84 10.76
N THR A 224 23.38 8.14 12.07
CA THR A 224 22.50 7.52 13.07
C THR A 224 21.32 8.43 13.43
N SER A 225 21.09 9.48 12.62
CA SER A 225 20.04 10.46 12.85
C SER A 225 18.67 9.82 12.73
N PHE A 226 17.89 9.88 13.81
CA PHE A 226 16.47 9.46 13.79
C PHE A 226 15.63 10.21 12.75
N ARG A 227 16.06 11.41 12.32
CA ARG A 227 15.36 12.21 11.31
C ARG A 227 15.70 11.81 9.88
N PHE A 228 16.59 10.85 9.67
CA PHE A 228 17.03 10.47 8.33
C PHE A 228 15.84 9.98 7.49
N HIS A 229 14.99 9.13 8.04
CA HIS A 229 13.78 8.65 7.36
C HIS A 229 12.89 9.82 6.88
N SER A 230 12.45 10.66 7.80
CA SER A 230 11.57 11.79 7.44
C SER A 230 12.23 12.80 6.48
N TRP A 231 13.57 12.87 6.46
CA TRP A 231 14.29 13.65 5.47
C TRP A 231 14.17 13.05 4.07
N ILE A 232 14.27 11.73 3.94
CA ILE A 232 14.16 11.02 2.66
C ILE A 232 12.72 11.03 2.14
N ASP A 233 11.75 10.82 3.00
CA ASP A 233 10.34 10.66 2.60
C ASP A 233 9.74 11.94 2.02
N GLY A 234 10.00 13.08 2.59
CA GLY A 234 9.43 14.33 2.12
C GLY A 234 10.27 15.56 2.42
N GLY A 235 11.09 15.50 3.48
CA GLY A 235 11.89 16.64 3.90
C GLY A 235 12.83 17.17 2.81
N PHE A 236 13.46 16.28 2.07
CA PHE A 236 14.36 16.62 0.98
C PHE A 236 13.61 17.31 -0.16
N PHE A 237 12.54 16.73 -0.68
CA PHE A 237 11.74 17.34 -1.75
C PHE A 237 11.09 18.65 -1.32
N GLY A 238 10.49 18.71 -0.13
CA GLY A 238 9.91 19.93 0.42
C GLY A 238 10.90 21.09 0.58
N LYS A 239 12.20 20.80 0.77
CA LYS A 239 13.26 21.81 0.89
C LYS A 239 14.00 22.10 -0.41
N THR A 240 13.77 21.31 -1.47
CA THR A 240 14.47 21.43 -2.75
C THR A 240 13.55 21.76 -3.94
N GLY A 241 12.35 22.31 -3.68
CA GLY A 241 11.43 22.82 -4.70
C GLY A 241 10.33 21.85 -5.14
N GLY A 242 10.04 20.80 -4.35
CA GLY A 242 8.96 19.85 -4.64
C GLY A 242 9.28 18.86 -5.75
N LEU A 243 8.27 18.14 -6.21
CA LEU A 243 8.33 17.18 -7.32
C LEU A 243 7.88 17.87 -8.63
N ASP A 244 8.61 17.67 -9.70
CA ASP A 244 8.19 18.05 -11.06
C ASP A 244 7.48 16.88 -11.74
N LEU A 245 6.17 16.75 -11.47
CA LEU A 245 5.35 15.67 -12.02
C LEU A 245 5.31 15.68 -13.56
N LYS A 246 5.39 16.84 -14.20
CA LYS A 246 5.43 16.96 -15.67
C LYS A 246 6.70 16.33 -16.22
N LYS A 247 7.84 16.65 -15.60
CA LYS A 247 9.15 16.07 -15.97
C LYS A 247 9.17 14.56 -15.73
N LEU A 248 8.62 14.07 -14.60
CA LEU A 248 8.56 12.66 -14.26
C LEU A 248 7.62 11.88 -15.19
N SER A 249 6.44 12.43 -15.49
CA SER A 249 5.47 11.82 -16.41
C SER A 249 6.08 11.54 -17.81
N ALA A 250 6.96 12.41 -18.28
CA ALA A 250 7.65 12.21 -19.56
C ALA A 250 8.65 11.03 -19.55
N GLN A 251 9.00 10.49 -18.37
CA GLN A 251 9.92 9.38 -18.19
C GLN A 251 9.20 8.06 -17.89
N VAL A 252 7.88 8.10 -17.65
CA VAL A 252 7.07 6.92 -17.36
C VAL A 252 7.00 6.03 -18.59
N ARG A 253 7.26 4.73 -18.39
CA ARG A 253 7.14 3.72 -19.45
C ARG A 253 5.71 3.13 -19.42
N PRO A 254 5.21 2.62 -20.55
CA PRO A 254 3.92 1.91 -20.56
C PRO A 254 3.92 0.72 -19.61
N ALA A 255 2.83 0.55 -18.88
CA ALA A 255 2.60 -0.60 -18.02
C ALA A 255 2.61 -1.90 -18.85
N GLN A 256 3.17 -2.95 -18.28
CA GLN A 256 3.23 -4.28 -18.91
C GLN A 256 2.62 -5.31 -17.98
N GLU A 257 1.96 -6.28 -18.55
CA GLU A 257 1.44 -7.41 -17.80
C GLU A 257 2.58 -8.21 -17.16
N ILE A 258 2.42 -8.53 -15.89
CA ILE A 258 3.42 -9.32 -15.15
C ILE A 258 3.16 -10.80 -15.45
N SER A 259 4.00 -11.39 -16.29
CA SER A 259 3.81 -12.77 -16.77
C SER A 259 3.78 -13.81 -15.66
N ARG A 260 4.61 -13.64 -14.62
CA ARG A 260 4.64 -14.56 -13.45
C ARG A 260 3.38 -14.47 -12.56
N ALA A 261 2.49 -13.49 -12.77
CA ALA A 261 1.22 -13.39 -12.04
C ALA A 261 0.26 -14.56 -12.34
N LEU A 262 0.53 -15.34 -13.40
CA LEU A 262 -0.19 -16.57 -13.70
C LEU A 262 0.23 -17.74 -12.81
N ASP A 263 1.37 -17.63 -12.11
CA ASP A 263 1.81 -18.60 -11.12
C ASP A 263 1.02 -18.40 -9.81
N ALA A 264 0.89 -19.43 -9.00
CA ALA A 264 0.05 -19.43 -7.79
C ALA A 264 0.37 -18.29 -6.79
N ASP A 265 1.64 -17.88 -6.73
CA ASP A 265 2.18 -16.85 -5.83
C ASP A 265 2.94 -15.74 -6.58
N GLY A 266 2.67 -15.59 -7.88
CA GLY A 266 3.50 -14.78 -8.77
C GLY A 266 3.60 -13.30 -8.39
N ILE A 267 2.51 -12.65 -7.96
CA ILE A 267 2.54 -11.25 -7.52
C ILE A 267 3.21 -11.11 -6.15
N PHE A 268 3.03 -12.08 -5.25
CA PHE A 268 3.77 -12.09 -3.99
C PHE A 268 5.27 -12.15 -4.23
N ALA A 269 5.73 -13.09 -5.06
CA ALA A 269 7.13 -13.25 -5.39
C ALA A 269 7.70 -12.01 -6.11
N GLU A 270 6.93 -11.36 -7.02
CA GLU A 270 7.30 -10.10 -7.66
C GLU A 270 7.50 -8.99 -6.62
N SER A 271 6.59 -8.91 -5.65
CA SER A 271 6.66 -7.91 -4.57
C SER A 271 7.87 -8.14 -3.65
N VAL A 272 8.17 -9.40 -3.31
CA VAL A 272 9.38 -9.76 -2.55
C VAL A 272 10.64 -9.37 -3.32
N ASP A 273 10.73 -9.71 -4.60
CA ASP A 273 11.88 -9.36 -5.44
C ASP A 273 12.05 -7.83 -5.53
N PHE A 274 10.97 -7.09 -5.64
CA PHE A 274 11.01 -5.62 -5.67
C PHE A 274 11.55 -5.04 -4.37
N VAL A 275 11.10 -5.52 -3.20
CA VAL A 275 11.63 -5.16 -1.89
C VAL A 275 13.12 -5.51 -1.77
N VAL A 276 13.54 -6.69 -2.24
CA VAL A 276 14.96 -7.11 -2.26
C VAL A 276 15.81 -6.18 -3.14
N GLN A 277 15.30 -5.72 -4.29
CA GLN A 277 16.02 -4.76 -5.12
C GLN A 277 16.11 -3.38 -4.45
N ALA A 278 15.07 -2.93 -3.75
CA ALA A 278 15.11 -1.69 -2.97
C ALA A 278 16.10 -1.78 -1.79
N ASN A 279 16.15 -2.92 -1.10
CA ASN A 279 17.08 -3.15 0.01
C ASN A 279 18.56 -3.02 -0.42
N LYS A 280 18.92 -3.49 -1.62
CA LYS A 280 20.29 -3.30 -2.17
C LYS A 280 20.68 -1.83 -2.31
N LEU A 281 19.72 -0.92 -2.23
CA LEU A 281 19.92 0.52 -2.35
C LEU A 281 20.01 1.22 -0.98
N VAL A 282 19.90 0.49 0.13
CA VAL A 282 20.03 1.06 1.49
C VAL A 282 21.42 1.67 1.67
N GLU A 283 22.50 0.92 1.49
CA GLU A 283 23.84 1.49 1.60
C GLU A 283 24.14 2.59 0.59
N PRO A 284 23.80 2.46 -0.73
CA PRO A 284 23.90 3.57 -1.66
C PRO A 284 23.19 4.85 -1.21
N LEU A 285 22.02 4.76 -0.57
CA LEU A 285 21.31 5.91 -0.03
C LEU A 285 22.09 6.55 1.14
N TYR A 286 22.63 5.73 2.04
CA TYR A 286 23.46 6.21 3.15
C TYR A 286 24.79 6.83 2.67
N ILE A 287 25.36 6.32 1.58
CA ILE A 287 26.53 6.90 0.94
C ILE A 287 26.19 8.28 0.36
N LEU A 288 25.06 8.44 -0.28
CA LEU A 288 24.60 9.75 -0.79
C LEU A 288 24.45 10.78 0.33
N ASP A 289 23.93 10.37 1.50
CA ASP A 289 23.84 11.25 2.67
C ASP A 289 25.22 11.62 3.21
N ARG A 290 26.07 10.63 3.47
CA ARG A 290 27.44 10.83 3.97
C ARG A 290 28.26 11.78 3.08
N ASP A 291 28.11 11.65 1.77
CA ASP A 291 28.83 12.43 0.79
C ASP A 291 28.16 13.79 0.49
N GLY A 292 27.12 14.17 1.27
CA GLY A 292 26.41 15.45 1.17
C GLY A 292 25.53 15.60 -0.09
N LYS A 293 25.25 14.49 -0.79
CA LYS A 293 24.47 14.46 -2.03
C LYS A 293 22.94 14.53 -1.79
N LEU A 294 22.50 14.43 -0.53
CA LEU A 294 21.12 14.67 -0.09
C LEU A 294 20.98 16.04 0.61
N SER A 295 21.84 17.00 0.25
CA SER A 295 21.82 18.37 0.77
C SER A 295 20.78 19.23 0.02
N ASN A 296 20.13 20.14 0.75
CA ASN A 296 19.28 21.18 0.19
C ASN A 296 20.05 22.46 -0.22
N LYS A 297 21.39 22.41 -0.25
CA LYS A 297 22.24 23.57 -0.56
C LYS A 297 22.67 23.56 -2.03
N GLY A 298 22.05 24.41 -2.84
CA GLY A 298 22.42 24.60 -4.24
C GLY A 298 22.39 23.29 -5.04
N ASN A 299 23.43 23.04 -5.84
CA ASN A 299 23.52 21.87 -6.70
C ASN A 299 23.95 20.55 -5.99
N GLN A 300 24.20 20.58 -4.69
CA GLN A 300 24.67 19.40 -3.95
C GLN A 300 23.63 18.26 -3.92
N GLY A 301 22.33 18.58 -4.03
CA GLY A 301 21.24 17.60 -3.98
C GLY A 301 20.85 16.97 -5.32
N VAL A 302 21.55 17.25 -6.42
CA VAL A 302 21.15 16.78 -7.77
C VAL A 302 21.19 15.24 -7.87
N GLU A 303 22.26 14.62 -7.36
CA GLU A 303 22.41 13.14 -7.40
C GLU A 303 21.37 12.46 -6.50
N GLY A 304 21.18 12.98 -5.27
CA GLY A 304 20.17 12.47 -4.34
C GLY A 304 18.76 12.60 -4.92
N ARG A 305 18.45 13.73 -5.56
CA ARG A 305 17.17 13.93 -6.25
C ARG A 305 16.96 12.89 -7.37
N ALA A 306 17.94 12.70 -8.22
CA ALA A 306 17.85 11.72 -9.31
C ALA A 306 17.67 10.29 -8.78
N PHE A 307 18.33 9.95 -7.66
CA PHE A 307 18.15 8.67 -6.99
C PHE A 307 16.71 8.49 -6.50
N LEU A 308 16.16 9.46 -5.75
CA LEU A 308 14.82 9.38 -5.18
C LEU A 308 13.72 9.42 -6.26
N GLU A 309 13.83 10.32 -7.25
CA GLU A 309 12.94 10.37 -8.42
C GLU A 309 12.96 9.04 -9.19
N GLY A 310 14.15 8.41 -9.31
CA GLY A 310 14.30 7.08 -9.93
C GLY A 310 13.54 5.98 -9.18
N GLN A 311 13.49 6.01 -7.85
CA GLN A 311 12.73 5.05 -7.06
C GLN A 311 11.22 5.27 -7.22
N MET A 312 10.74 6.51 -7.24
CA MET A 312 9.34 6.83 -7.53
C MET A 312 8.90 6.35 -8.92
N LEU A 313 9.74 6.51 -9.94
CA LEU A 313 9.46 6.01 -11.30
C LEU A 313 9.38 4.48 -11.36
N LYS A 314 10.26 3.76 -10.64
CA LYS A 314 10.20 2.29 -10.53
C LYS A 314 8.90 1.84 -9.84
N SER A 315 8.53 2.51 -8.76
CA SER A 315 7.29 2.27 -8.04
C SER A 315 6.07 2.47 -8.94
N ALA A 316 5.98 3.60 -9.63
CA ALA A 316 4.90 3.89 -10.56
C ALA A 316 4.81 2.87 -11.70
N GLN A 317 5.96 2.42 -12.22
CA GLN A 317 6.03 1.40 -13.26
C GLN A 317 5.51 0.05 -12.78
N LEU A 318 5.90 -0.39 -11.58
CA LEU A 318 5.41 -1.63 -11.00
C LEU A 318 3.91 -1.54 -10.70
N LEU A 319 3.47 -0.44 -10.08
CA LEU A 319 2.07 -0.22 -9.72
C LEU A 319 1.14 -0.26 -10.93
N GLY A 320 1.49 0.46 -12.01
CA GLY A 320 0.73 0.41 -13.26
C GLY A 320 0.67 -0.99 -13.86
N SER A 321 1.77 -1.73 -13.80
CA SER A 321 1.85 -3.11 -14.27
C SER A 321 1.00 -4.06 -13.42
N ILE A 322 0.96 -3.88 -12.09
CA ILE A 322 0.08 -4.64 -11.19
C ILE A 322 -1.40 -4.34 -11.50
N TRP A 323 -1.78 -3.06 -11.68
CA TRP A 323 -3.15 -2.70 -12.02
C TRP A 323 -3.59 -3.29 -13.36
N LEU A 324 -2.73 -3.19 -14.39
CA LEU A 324 -2.99 -3.76 -15.70
C LEU A 324 -3.14 -5.28 -15.63
N THR A 325 -2.27 -5.94 -14.87
CA THR A 325 -2.31 -7.39 -14.67
C THR A 325 -3.58 -7.81 -13.95
N ALA A 326 -3.98 -7.12 -12.87
CA ALA A 326 -5.22 -7.41 -12.15
C ALA A 326 -6.45 -7.33 -13.06
N TYR A 327 -6.52 -6.30 -13.91
CA TYR A 327 -7.59 -6.13 -14.88
C TYR A 327 -7.64 -7.28 -15.92
N ARG A 328 -6.48 -7.65 -16.47
CA ARG A 328 -6.42 -8.66 -17.55
C ARG A 328 -6.56 -10.10 -17.07
N THR A 329 -6.20 -10.36 -15.82
CA THR A 329 -6.21 -11.70 -15.24
C THR A 329 -7.33 -11.91 -14.22
N ALA A 330 -8.27 -10.96 -14.09
CA ALA A 330 -9.43 -11.10 -13.24
C ALA A 330 -10.24 -12.33 -13.67
N PRO A 331 -10.49 -13.31 -12.77
CA PRO A 331 -11.24 -14.50 -13.11
C PRO A 331 -12.73 -14.18 -13.31
N GLU A 332 -13.44 -15.01 -14.05
CA GLU A 332 -14.90 -14.88 -14.19
C GLU A 332 -15.60 -15.28 -12.86
N ASP A 333 -16.44 -14.39 -12.30
CA ASP A 333 -17.27 -14.70 -11.13
C ASP A 333 -18.52 -15.48 -11.56
N THR A 334 -18.36 -16.79 -11.76
CA THR A 334 -19.42 -17.69 -12.19
C THR A 334 -20.55 -17.80 -11.15
N PHE A 335 -20.24 -17.60 -9.87
CA PHE A 335 -21.24 -17.64 -8.79
C PHE A 335 -22.16 -16.42 -8.87
N LEU A 336 -21.59 -15.22 -8.94
CA LEU A 336 -22.39 -13.99 -9.07
C LEU A 336 -23.19 -13.97 -10.38
N ILE A 337 -22.61 -14.39 -11.50
CA ILE A 337 -23.30 -14.50 -12.78
C ILE A 337 -24.54 -15.39 -12.66
N LYS A 338 -24.43 -16.56 -12.02
CA LYS A 338 -25.56 -17.44 -11.80
C LYS A 338 -26.64 -16.80 -10.91
N GLN A 339 -26.26 -16.09 -9.86
CA GLN A 339 -27.21 -15.37 -9.02
C GLN A 339 -27.97 -14.29 -9.80
N LEU A 340 -27.27 -13.53 -10.65
CA LEU A 340 -27.88 -12.49 -11.50
C LEU A 340 -28.86 -13.08 -12.51
N GLN A 341 -28.52 -14.21 -13.13
CA GLN A 341 -29.40 -14.96 -14.03
C GLN A 341 -30.69 -15.42 -13.31
N THR A 342 -30.54 -16.01 -12.12
CA THR A 342 -31.70 -16.44 -11.30
C THR A 342 -32.58 -15.24 -10.92
N ARG A 343 -32.00 -14.09 -10.58
CA ARG A 343 -32.71 -12.84 -10.31
C ARG A 343 -33.53 -12.39 -11.53
N ALA A 344 -32.92 -12.41 -12.71
CA ALA A 344 -33.58 -12.03 -13.95
C ALA A 344 -34.74 -12.98 -14.31
N GLU A 345 -34.56 -14.30 -14.13
CA GLU A 345 -35.62 -15.30 -14.35
C GLU A 345 -36.80 -15.10 -13.39
N ALA A 346 -36.55 -14.82 -12.12
CA ALA A 346 -37.58 -14.53 -11.12
C ALA A 346 -38.38 -13.26 -11.47
N ALA A 347 -37.70 -12.19 -11.90
CA ALA A 347 -38.36 -10.96 -12.37
C ALA A 347 -39.26 -11.21 -13.58
N ALA A 348 -38.76 -11.96 -14.58
CA ALA A 348 -39.52 -12.31 -15.76
C ALA A 348 -40.76 -13.22 -15.46
N ALA A 349 -40.69 -14.02 -14.41
CA ALA A 349 -41.80 -14.84 -13.96
C ALA A 349 -42.91 -14.02 -13.29
N THR A 350 -42.57 -12.92 -12.60
CA THR A 350 -43.53 -12.01 -11.95
C THR A 350 -44.16 -11.04 -12.92
N ASP A 351 -43.50 -10.70 -14.04
CA ASP A 351 -44.04 -9.81 -15.11
C ASP A 351 -44.93 -10.52 -16.10
N LYS A 352 -45.08 -11.84 -16.05
CA LYS A 352 -46.04 -12.56 -16.87
C LYS A 352 -47.47 -12.19 -16.42
N PRO A 353 -48.34 -11.66 -17.32
CA PRO A 353 -49.74 -11.40 -16.96
C PRO A 353 -50.36 -12.72 -16.49
N ALA A 354 -51.02 -12.67 -15.34
CA ALA A 354 -51.76 -13.82 -14.81
C ALA A 354 -52.65 -14.37 -15.94
N ALA A 355 -52.50 -15.65 -16.25
CA ALA A 355 -53.37 -16.30 -17.23
C ALA A 355 -54.85 -16.00 -16.84
N PRO A 356 -55.72 -15.59 -17.78
CA PRO A 356 -57.08 -15.27 -17.43
C PRO A 356 -57.68 -16.48 -16.70
N SER A 357 -58.11 -16.26 -15.46
CA SER A 357 -58.79 -17.29 -14.68
C SER A 357 -60.04 -17.67 -15.47
N SER A 358 -60.10 -18.90 -15.99
CA SER A 358 -61.30 -19.45 -16.56
C SER A 358 -62.34 -19.53 -15.44
N LEU A 359 -63.23 -18.53 -15.39
CA LEU A 359 -64.43 -18.59 -14.60
C LEU A 359 -65.22 -19.84 -15.06
N LYS A 360 -65.19 -20.90 -14.30
CA LYS A 360 -66.12 -21.99 -14.41
C LYS A 360 -67.56 -21.40 -14.15
N VAL A 361 -68.27 -21.16 -15.17
CA VAL A 361 -69.74 -20.91 -15.06
C VAL A 361 -70.31 -22.19 -14.48
N ILE A 362 -70.70 -22.17 -13.22
CA ILE A 362 -71.53 -23.20 -12.61
C ILE A 362 -72.92 -22.93 -13.11
N ASN A 363 -73.37 -23.69 -14.12
CA ASN A 363 -74.75 -23.75 -14.49
C ASN A 363 -75.50 -24.56 -13.43
N ASP A 364 -76.15 -23.82 -12.54
CA ASP A 364 -77.12 -24.35 -11.62
C ASP A 364 -78.44 -24.50 -12.44
N THR A 365 -78.72 -25.70 -12.96
CA THR A 365 -80.03 -26.04 -13.44
C THR A 365 -80.74 -26.88 -12.42
N ALA A 366 -81.59 -26.22 -11.68
CA ALA A 366 -82.58 -26.86 -10.82
C ALA A 366 -83.51 -27.78 -11.63
N LYS A 367 -83.75 -28.98 -11.13
CA LYS A 367 -85.05 -29.60 -10.97
C LYS A 367 -84.99 -30.65 -9.90
#